data_651ab9576031bc1bd648758550ad490a
#
_entry.id   651ab9576031bc1bd648758550ad490a
#
_cell.length_a   1.000
_cell.length_b   1.000
_cell.length_c   1.000
_cell.angle_alpha   90.00
_cell.angle_beta   90.00
_cell.angle_gamma   90.00
#
_symmetry.space_group_name_H-M   'P 1'
#
loop_
_entity.id
_entity.type
_entity.pdbx_description
1 polymer ?
#
loop_
_entity_poly.entity_id
_entity_poly.type
_entity_poly.pdbx_seq_one_letter_code
_entity_poly.pdbx_strand_id
1 'polypeptide(L)'
;MQIISRMSISADGYVTTPDGWPAQLADPAFVSGQSHGIRDFLVGKEAALMGRRTFEPALTADRWPWPNLNVFVLGSQRPTGTPDHVVTDSDPLRLLERLRAANQGGDVHLIGGPRTIETFRALGALDKLELVVLPLLMGDGMRLTSSLSPDTGLTFERERALPGGSVEIVYACNGR
;
A
#
# COMPACT_ATOMS: atom_id res chain seq x y z
N MET A 1 -6.77 -14.34 6.37
CA MET A 1 -6.59 -13.22 5.42
C MET A 1 -6.66 -11.92 6.20
N GLN A 2 -5.59 -11.15 6.19
CA GLN A 2 -5.55 -9.76 6.67
C GLN A 2 -5.26 -8.82 5.49
N ILE A 3 -5.83 -7.63 5.50
CA ILE A 3 -5.50 -6.55 4.56
C ILE A 3 -4.53 -5.61 5.26
N ILE A 4 -3.30 -5.57 4.75
CA ILE A 4 -2.19 -4.87 5.37
C ILE A 4 -1.69 -3.81 4.39
N SER A 5 -1.73 -2.55 4.78
CA SER A 5 -1.09 -1.48 4.01
C SER A 5 0.33 -1.27 4.50
N ARG A 6 1.28 -1.25 3.57
CA ARG A 6 2.67 -0.91 3.85
C ARG A 6 3.08 0.30 3.03
N MET A 7 3.48 1.36 3.72
CA MET A 7 3.84 2.65 3.10
C MET A 7 5.19 3.14 3.59
N SER A 8 6.04 3.58 2.66
CA SER A 8 7.19 4.41 3.01
C SER A 8 6.73 5.85 3.25
N ILE A 9 7.23 6.45 4.31
CA ILE A 9 6.89 7.81 4.73
C ILE A 9 8.18 8.54 5.15
N SER A 10 8.32 9.80 4.74
CA SER A 10 9.41 10.64 5.22
C SER A 10 9.27 10.95 6.72
N ALA A 11 10.35 11.33 7.38
CA ALA A 11 10.34 11.68 8.79
C ALA A 11 9.42 12.88 9.12
N ASP A 12 9.13 13.73 8.13
CA ASP A 12 8.18 14.83 8.22
C ASP A 12 6.77 14.52 7.68
N GLY A 13 6.48 13.23 7.36
CA GLY A 13 5.12 12.71 7.17
C GLY A 13 4.58 12.70 5.74
N TYR A 14 5.44 12.69 4.72
CA TYR A 14 5.02 12.59 3.32
C TYR A 14 5.20 11.19 2.76
N VAL A 15 4.20 10.68 2.04
CA VAL A 15 4.22 9.36 1.39
C VAL A 15 4.56 9.45 -0.10
N THR A 16 4.58 10.66 -0.66
CA THR A 16 5.07 10.91 -2.02
C THR A 16 6.07 12.06 -2.02
N THR A 17 6.90 12.09 -3.07
CA THR A 17 7.65 13.29 -3.45
C THR A 17 6.68 14.40 -3.91
N PRO A 18 7.13 15.66 -4.03
CA PRO A 18 6.33 16.75 -4.59
C PRO A 18 5.75 16.44 -5.97
N ASP A 19 6.49 15.69 -6.80
CA ASP A 19 6.07 15.25 -8.14
C ASP A 19 5.10 14.04 -8.11
N GLY A 20 4.72 13.57 -6.93
CA GLY A 20 3.75 12.48 -6.74
C GLY A 20 4.31 11.05 -6.82
N TRP A 21 5.62 10.87 -6.89
CA TRP A 21 6.25 9.55 -6.82
C TRP A 21 6.29 9.02 -5.38
N PRO A 22 6.27 7.69 -5.18
CA PRO A 22 6.40 7.11 -3.85
C PRO A 22 7.64 7.61 -3.08
N ALA A 23 7.50 7.91 -1.80
CA ALA A 23 8.54 8.51 -0.96
C ALA A 23 9.86 7.74 -0.97
N GLN A 24 9.82 6.40 -1.08
CA GLN A 24 11.03 5.57 -1.15
C GLN A 24 11.95 5.89 -2.35
N LEU A 25 11.43 6.49 -3.42
CA LEU A 25 12.25 6.87 -4.58
C LEU A 25 13.13 8.09 -4.30
N ALA A 26 12.88 8.81 -3.22
CA ALA A 26 13.75 9.88 -2.75
C ALA A 26 14.94 9.35 -1.92
N ASP A 27 14.93 8.08 -1.51
CA ASP A 27 16.06 7.45 -0.82
C ASP A 27 17.12 7.03 -1.83
N PRO A 28 18.34 7.61 -1.80
CA PRO A 28 19.40 7.24 -2.74
C PRO A 28 19.84 5.78 -2.65
N ALA A 29 19.58 5.12 -1.51
CA ALA A 29 19.91 3.71 -1.28
C ALA A 29 18.77 2.77 -1.68
N PHE A 30 17.65 3.29 -2.20
CA PHE A 30 16.49 2.46 -2.56
C PHE A 30 16.80 1.56 -3.77
N VAL A 31 16.56 0.26 -3.58
CA VAL A 31 16.58 -0.75 -4.65
C VAL A 31 15.23 -1.45 -4.66
N SER A 32 14.52 -1.33 -5.79
CA SER A 32 13.18 -1.91 -5.95
C SER A 32 13.18 -3.41 -5.68
N GLY A 33 12.20 -3.87 -4.91
CA GLY A 33 12.03 -5.27 -4.51
C GLY A 33 13.07 -5.78 -3.51
N GLN A 34 13.96 -4.95 -2.97
CA GLN A 34 15.01 -5.36 -2.03
C GLN A 34 15.05 -4.51 -0.77
N SER A 35 14.98 -3.18 -0.92
CA SER A 35 15.10 -2.25 0.20
C SER A 35 13.91 -2.29 1.16
N HIS A 36 14.12 -1.73 2.33
CA HIS A 36 13.09 -1.47 3.33
C HIS A 36 12.33 -2.72 3.80
N GLY A 37 12.95 -3.92 3.75
CA GLY A 37 12.32 -5.16 4.23
C GLY A 37 11.14 -5.66 3.40
N ILE A 38 11.01 -5.23 2.14
CA ILE A 38 9.86 -5.60 1.28
C ILE A 38 9.79 -7.11 1.02
N ARG A 39 10.92 -7.81 0.92
CA ARG A 39 10.94 -9.26 0.69
C ARG A 39 10.28 -10.02 1.84
N ASP A 40 10.62 -9.68 3.08
CA ASP A 40 10.05 -10.31 4.27
C ASP A 40 8.55 -10.01 4.37
N PHE A 41 8.17 -8.76 4.07
CA PHE A 41 6.78 -8.34 4.07
C PHE A 41 5.93 -9.11 3.08
N LEU A 42 6.46 -9.42 1.89
CA LEU A 42 5.71 -10.14 0.84
C LEU A 42 5.53 -11.63 1.12
N VAL A 43 6.25 -12.20 2.09
CA VAL A 43 6.04 -13.60 2.49
C VAL A 43 4.61 -13.78 3.01
N GLY A 44 3.90 -14.76 2.45
CA GLY A 44 2.51 -15.06 2.81
C GLY A 44 1.46 -14.11 2.24
N LYS A 45 1.85 -13.13 1.41
CA LYS A 45 0.89 -12.32 0.64
C LYS A 45 0.43 -13.09 -0.59
N GLU A 46 -0.87 -13.06 -0.84
CA GLU A 46 -1.53 -13.74 -1.97
C GLU A 46 -2.09 -12.73 -2.98
N ALA A 47 -2.43 -11.53 -2.51
CA ALA A 47 -3.02 -10.51 -3.37
C ALA A 47 -2.40 -9.12 -3.16
N ALA A 48 -2.46 -8.34 -4.23
CA ALA A 48 -2.16 -6.92 -4.25
C ALA A 48 -3.44 -6.13 -4.51
N LEU A 49 -3.76 -5.18 -3.63
CA LEU A 49 -4.90 -4.28 -3.75
C LEU A 49 -4.41 -2.84 -3.89
N MET A 50 -4.93 -2.09 -4.87
CA MET A 50 -4.46 -0.74 -5.12
C MET A 50 -5.47 0.11 -5.87
N GLY A 51 -5.25 1.41 -5.89
CA GLY A 51 -5.99 2.34 -6.73
C GLY A 51 -5.46 2.38 -8.16
N ARG A 52 -6.29 2.79 -9.11
CA ARG A 52 -5.96 2.88 -10.53
C ARG A 52 -4.65 3.64 -10.80
N ARG A 53 -4.44 4.81 -10.15
CA ARG A 53 -3.23 5.61 -10.36
C ARG A 53 -1.95 4.94 -9.88
N THR A 54 -2.03 4.07 -8.88
CA THR A 54 -0.92 3.25 -8.42
C THR A 54 -0.65 2.08 -9.37
N PHE A 55 -1.68 1.60 -10.04
CA PHE A 55 -1.63 0.48 -10.98
C PHE A 55 -1.10 0.89 -12.36
N GLU A 56 -1.56 2.00 -12.90
CA GLU A 56 -1.28 2.43 -14.30
C GLU A 56 0.21 2.41 -14.68
N PRO A 57 1.16 2.85 -13.83
CA PRO A 57 2.59 2.77 -14.17
C PRO A 57 3.11 1.35 -14.44
N ALA A 58 2.47 0.33 -13.89
CA ALA A 58 2.85 -1.06 -14.11
C ALA A 58 2.58 -1.54 -15.54
N LEU A 59 1.65 -0.90 -16.27
CA LEU A 59 1.30 -1.25 -17.64
C LEU A 59 2.41 -0.93 -18.63
N THR A 60 3.33 -0.06 -18.27
CA THR A 60 4.49 0.34 -19.10
C THR A 60 5.83 -0.10 -18.50
N ALA A 61 5.79 -0.88 -17.42
CA ALA A 61 6.99 -1.37 -16.77
C ALA A 61 7.60 -2.53 -17.58
N ASP A 62 8.93 -2.59 -17.67
CA ASP A 62 9.65 -3.68 -18.35
C ASP A 62 9.37 -5.06 -17.75
N ARG A 63 9.01 -5.08 -16.46
CA ARG A 63 8.66 -6.30 -15.74
C ARG A 63 7.38 -6.08 -14.95
N TRP A 64 6.50 -7.07 -14.97
CA TRP A 64 5.32 -7.11 -14.15
C TRP A 64 5.69 -7.06 -12.66
N PRO A 65 5.24 -6.05 -11.88
CA PRO A 65 5.69 -5.88 -10.50
C PRO A 65 5.16 -6.94 -9.52
N TRP A 66 4.07 -7.64 -9.88
CA TRP A 66 3.36 -8.55 -8.98
C TRP A 66 3.20 -9.96 -9.59
N PRO A 67 4.30 -10.66 -9.95
CA PRO A 67 4.23 -11.92 -10.72
C PRO A 67 3.54 -13.06 -9.95
N ASN A 68 3.52 -12.98 -8.62
CA ASN A 68 3.01 -14.04 -7.73
C ASN A 68 1.78 -13.60 -6.93
N LEU A 69 1.15 -12.47 -7.25
CA LEU A 69 0.01 -11.94 -6.53
C LEU A 69 -1.20 -11.78 -7.45
N ASN A 70 -2.38 -12.12 -6.94
CA ASN A 70 -3.64 -11.76 -7.57
C ASN A 70 -3.84 -10.25 -7.44
N VAL A 71 -4.08 -9.55 -8.55
CA VAL A 71 -4.11 -8.08 -8.57
C VAL A 71 -5.53 -7.57 -8.64
N PHE A 72 -5.88 -6.70 -7.67
CA PHE A 72 -7.18 -6.04 -7.54
C PHE A 72 -7.02 -4.52 -7.60
N VAL A 73 -7.77 -3.88 -8.48
CA VAL A 73 -7.65 -2.44 -8.75
C VAL A 73 -8.97 -1.72 -8.54
N LEU A 74 -8.97 -0.78 -7.61
CA LEU A 74 -10.10 0.14 -7.42
C LEU A 74 -10.02 1.31 -8.41
N GLY A 75 -11.00 1.45 -9.27
CA GLY A 75 -11.05 2.54 -10.23
C GLY A 75 -12.31 2.54 -11.09
N SER A 76 -12.78 3.73 -11.48
CA SER A 76 -13.98 3.91 -12.29
C SER A 76 -13.87 3.41 -13.73
N GLN A 77 -12.65 3.17 -14.20
CA GLN A 77 -12.38 2.67 -15.55
C GLN A 77 -11.26 1.63 -15.48
N ARG A 78 -11.38 0.59 -16.32
CA ARG A 78 -10.28 -0.35 -16.56
C ARG A 78 -9.28 0.29 -17.52
N PRO A 79 -8.02 0.51 -17.11
CA PRO A 79 -7.02 1.08 -18.01
C PRO A 79 -6.80 0.20 -19.24
N THR A 80 -6.55 0.83 -20.38
CA THR A 80 -6.20 0.11 -21.62
C THR A 80 -4.91 -0.68 -21.43
N GLY A 81 -4.85 -1.92 -21.90
CA GLY A 81 -3.69 -2.80 -21.73
C GLY A 81 -3.67 -3.55 -20.38
N THR A 82 -4.70 -3.40 -19.54
CA THR A 82 -4.79 -4.18 -18.30
C THR A 82 -4.90 -5.68 -18.60
N PRO A 83 -4.01 -6.54 -18.07
CA PRO A 83 -4.08 -7.98 -18.26
C PRO A 83 -5.39 -8.59 -17.77
N ASP A 84 -5.89 -9.63 -18.45
CA ASP A 84 -7.21 -10.24 -18.16
C ASP A 84 -7.33 -10.79 -16.73
N HIS A 85 -6.23 -11.27 -16.15
CA HIS A 85 -6.20 -11.77 -14.78
C HIS A 85 -6.29 -10.69 -13.71
N VAL A 86 -6.20 -9.41 -14.06
CA VAL A 86 -6.37 -8.28 -13.12
C VAL A 86 -7.85 -7.99 -12.93
N VAL A 87 -8.28 -8.01 -11.70
CA VAL A 87 -9.65 -7.69 -11.30
C VAL A 87 -9.79 -6.18 -11.08
N THR A 88 -10.71 -5.54 -11.79
CA THR A 88 -11.02 -4.11 -11.62
C THR A 88 -12.46 -3.91 -11.21
N ASP A 89 -12.73 -2.98 -10.31
CA ASP A 89 -14.07 -2.54 -9.94
C ASP A 89 -14.06 -1.07 -9.49
N SER A 90 -15.14 -0.36 -9.72
CA SER A 90 -15.35 1.01 -9.23
C SER A 90 -15.96 1.06 -7.83
N ASP A 91 -16.61 -0.02 -7.41
CA ASP A 91 -17.22 -0.17 -6.11
C ASP A 91 -16.26 -0.90 -5.15
N PRO A 92 -15.81 -0.25 -4.07
CA PRO A 92 -14.86 -0.85 -3.15
C PRO A 92 -15.43 -2.04 -2.38
N LEU A 93 -16.74 -2.09 -2.11
CA LEU A 93 -17.36 -3.23 -1.45
C LEU A 93 -17.39 -4.46 -2.36
N ARG A 94 -17.82 -4.30 -3.63
CA ARG A 94 -17.77 -5.39 -4.60
C ARG A 94 -16.34 -5.87 -4.86
N LEU A 95 -15.37 -4.93 -4.94
CA LEU A 95 -13.98 -5.32 -5.11
C LEU A 95 -13.48 -6.15 -3.92
N LEU A 96 -13.86 -5.76 -2.70
CA LEU A 96 -13.52 -6.48 -1.46
C LEU A 96 -14.19 -7.87 -1.43
N GLU A 97 -15.44 -8.01 -1.85
CA GLU A 97 -16.13 -9.29 -1.96
C GLU A 97 -15.43 -10.21 -2.96
N ARG A 98 -15.08 -9.70 -4.14
CA ARG A 98 -14.35 -10.47 -5.18
C ARG A 98 -12.97 -10.89 -4.69
N LEU A 99 -12.28 -10.02 -3.97
CA LEU A 99 -10.98 -10.33 -3.36
C LEU A 99 -11.12 -11.45 -2.32
N ARG A 100 -12.10 -11.35 -1.44
CA ARG A 100 -12.38 -12.38 -0.42
C ARG A 100 -12.77 -13.73 -1.04
N ALA A 101 -13.58 -13.71 -2.10
CA ALA A 101 -13.99 -14.92 -2.81
C ALA A 101 -12.82 -15.62 -3.54
N ALA A 102 -11.85 -14.87 -4.02
CA ALA A 102 -10.68 -15.40 -4.72
C ALA A 102 -9.54 -15.82 -3.79
N ASN A 103 -9.54 -15.36 -2.52
CA ASN A 103 -8.46 -15.56 -1.58
C ASN A 103 -8.46 -16.99 -1.03
N GLN A 104 -7.29 -17.64 -0.99
CA GLN A 104 -7.08 -19.02 -0.50
C GLN A 104 -6.47 -19.06 0.91
N GLY A 105 -6.44 -17.95 1.62
CA GLY A 105 -5.99 -17.86 3.02
C GLY A 105 -4.78 -16.96 3.26
N GLY A 106 -4.10 -16.52 2.20
CA GLY A 106 -2.97 -15.58 2.30
C GLY A 106 -3.41 -14.15 2.63
N ASP A 107 -2.45 -13.33 3.03
CA ASP A 107 -2.71 -11.92 3.31
C ASP A 107 -2.69 -11.06 2.06
N VAL A 108 -3.26 -9.86 2.17
CA VAL A 108 -3.38 -8.89 1.08
C VAL A 108 -2.47 -7.70 1.34
N HIS A 109 -1.64 -7.37 0.36
CA HIS A 109 -0.88 -6.12 0.36
C HIS A 109 -1.73 -5.00 -0.24
N LEU A 110 -2.25 -4.11 0.60
CA LEU A 110 -2.85 -2.85 0.15
C LEU A 110 -1.73 -1.84 -0.14
N ILE A 111 -1.34 -1.79 -1.43
CA ILE A 111 -0.19 -0.99 -1.89
C ILE A 111 -0.46 0.52 -1.80
N GLY A 112 -1.72 0.91 -2.00
CA GLY A 112 -2.11 2.32 -1.94
C GLY A 112 -2.78 2.80 -3.23
N GLY A 113 -2.85 4.10 -3.66
CA GLY A 113 -2.32 5.25 -2.87
C GLY A 113 -3.18 5.65 -1.66
N PRO A 114 -2.85 6.78 -1.04
CA PRO A 114 -3.46 7.20 0.23
C PRO A 114 -4.99 7.21 0.23
N ARG A 115 -5.61 7.65 -0.86
CA ARG A 115 -7.09 7.63 -0.98
C ARG A 115 -7.67 6.22 -0.94
N THR A 116 -6.99 5.26 -1.56
CA THR A 116 -7.43 3.86 -1.56
C THR A 116 -7.29 3.25 -0.17
N ILE A 117 -6.19 3.56 0.54
CA ILE A 117 -5.99 3.15 1.93
C ILE A 117 -7.12 3.70 2.80
N GLU A 118 -7.43 4.99 2.67
CA GLU A 118 -8.51 5.62 3.41
C GLU A 118 -9.87 5.00 3.10
N THR A 119 -10.16 4.66 1.84
CA THR A 119 -11.39 3.97 1.45
C THR A 119 -11.56 2.64 2.18
N PHE A 120 -10.54 1.78 2.17
CA PHE A 120 -10.64 0.48 2.84
C PHE A 120 -10.56 0.59 4.37
N ARG A 121 -9.87 1.59 4.90
CA ARG A 121 -9.91 1.92 6.33
C ARG A 121 -11.32 2.32 6.77
N ALA A 122 -11.97 3.22 6.04
CA ALA A 122 -13.34 3.68 6.34
C ALA A 122 -14.38 2.55 6.28
N LEU A 123 -14.14 1.52 5.46
CA LEU A 123 -14.94 0.30 5.41
C LEU A 123 -14.64 -0.69 6.54
N GLY A 124 -13.70 -0.38 7.45
CA GLY A 124 -13.24 -1.32 8.48
C GLY A 124 -12.53 -2.55 7.92
N ALA A 125 -12.00 -2.45 6.70
CA ALA A 125 -11.35 -3.56 6.00
C ALA A 125 -9.82 -3.52 6.06
N LEU A 126 -9.22 -2.46 6.58
CA LEU A 126 -7.78 -2.38 6.81
C LEU A 126 -7.46 -2.93 8.20
N ASP A 127 -6.76 -4.07 8.24
CA ASP A 127 -6.38 -4.73 9.50
C ASP A 127 -5.11 -4.13 10.10
N LYS A 128 -4.11 -3.82 9.26
CA LYS A 128 -2.82 -3.28 9.72
C LYS A 128 -2.30 -2.18 8.82
N LEU A 129 -1.64 -1.23 9.47
CA LEU A 129 -0.84 -0.18 8.84
C LEU A 129 0.63 -0.36 9.23
N GLU A 130 1.47 -0.68 8.25
CA GLU A 130 2.92 -0.72 8.40
C GLU A 130 3.52 0.54 7.76
N LEU A 131 4.23 1.31 8.55
CA LEU A 131 4.95 2.49 8.11
C LEU A 131 6.44 2.22 8.10
N VAL A 132 7.10 2.48 6.98
CA VAL A 132 8.56 2.53 6.89
C VAL A 132 8.97 3.98 6.90
N VAL A 133 9.38 4.46 8.06
CA VAL A 133 9.83 5.84 8.25
C VAL A 133 11.25 5.96 7.69
N LEU A 134 11.39 6.76 6.64
CA LEU A 134 12.65 7.03 5.97
C LEU A 134 13.40 8.15 6.68
N PRO A 135 14.73 8.10 6.78
CA PRO A 135 15.54 9.16 7.40
C PRO A 135 15.70 10.37 6.45
N LEU A 136 14.57 10.88 5.95
CA LEU A 136 14.50 11.96 4.97
C LEU A 136 13.49 13.01 5.42
N LEU A 137 13.78 14.28 5.13
CA LEU A 137 12.85 15.39 5.21
C LEU A 137 12.52 15.84 3.79
N MET A 138 11.26 15.88 3.42
CA MET A 138 10.80 16.18 2.05
C MET A 138 10.20 17.57 1.93
N GLY A 139 9.62 18.10 3.00
CA GLY A 139 9.04 19.45 3.05
C GLY A 139 7.74 19.63 2.28
N ASP A 140 7.50 18.81 1.25
CA ASP A 140 6.29 18.86 0.40
C ASP A 140 5.98 17.46 -0.16
N GLY A 141 4.76 17.29 -0.69
CA GLY A 141 4.25 16.04 -1.23
C GLY A 141 2.86 15.69 -0.69
N MET A 142 2.44 14.44 -0.89
CA MET A 142 1.16 13.96 -0.36
C MET A 142 1.36 13.35 1.03
N ARG A 143 0.50 13.69 1.96
CA ARG A 143 0.42 13.03 3.28
C ARG A 143 -0.40 11.74 3.19
N LEU A 144 -0.17 10.84 4.14
CA LEU A 144 -0.91 9.56 4.22
C LEU A 144 -2.43 9.80 4.35
N THR A 145 -2.82 10.78 5.15
CA THR A 145 -4.21 11.21 5.28
C THR A 145 -4.32 12.72 5.09
N SER A 146 -5.40 13.16 4.45
CA SER A 146 -5.70 14.59 4.28
C SER A 146 -6.53 15.16 5.42
N SER A 147 -7.16 14.31 6.22
CA SER A 147 -8.00 14.71 7.35
C SER A 147 -7.83 13.75 8.52
N LEU A 148 -7.82 14.29 9.74
CA LEU A 148 -7.87 13.49 10.96
C LEU A 148 -9.33 13.27 11.33
N SER A 149 -9.68 12.02 11.63
CA SER A 149 -10.89 11.69 12.37
C SER A 149 -10.52 11.36 13.81
N PRO A 150 -11.22 11.88 14.81
CA PRO A 150 -10.96 11.56 16.22
C PRO A 150 -11.11 10.06 16.53
N ASP A 151 -11.81 9.33 15.68
CA ASP A 151 -12.03 7.88 15.82
C ASP A 151 -10.98 7.02 15.10
N THR A 152 -9.88 7.62 14.63
CA THR A 152 -8.81 6.92 13.92
C THR A 152 -7.77 6.40 14.93
N GLY A 153 -8.18 5.51 15.83
CA GLY A 153 -7.28 4.86 16.77
C GLY A 153 -6.42 3.80 16.08
N LEU A 154 -5.11 3.84 16.34
CA LEU A 154 -4.17 2.81 15.98
C LEU A 154 -3.60 2.18 17.26
N THR A 155 -3.48 0.85 17.29
CA THR A 155 -2.82 0.14 18.37
C THR A 155 -1.43 -0.26 17.93
N PHE A 156 -0.40 0.22 18.64
CA PHE A 156 0.98 -0.17 18.38
C PHE A 156 1.17 -1.67 18.60
N GLU A 157 1.81 -2.34 17.63
CA GLU A 157 2.14 -3.77 17.72
C GLU A 157 3.65 -3.98 17.86
N ARG A 158 4.45 -3.37 17.00
CA ARG A 158 5.91 -3.55 17.00
C ARG A 158 6.63 -2.47 16.19
N GLU A 159 7.93 -2.36 16.42
CA GLU A 159 8.88 -1.61 15.59
C GLU A 159 10.13 -2.44 15.35
N ARG A 160 10.85 -2.09 14.30
CA ARG A 160 12.22 -2.56 14.06
C ARG A 160 13.04 -1.59 13.24
N ALA A 161 14.32 -1.48 13.54
CA ALA A 161 15.27 -0.81 12.67
C ALA A 161 15.50 -1.64 11.40
N LEU A 162 15.57 -0.97 10.27
CA LEU A 162 15.87 -1.55 8.98
C LEU A 162 17.25 -1.06 8.49
N PRO A 163 17.92 -1.80 7.58
CA PRO A 163 19.14 -1.33 6.94
C PRO A 163 18.93 0.05 6.30
N GLY A 164 19.96 0.92 6.35
CA GLY A 164 19.90 2.26 5.80
C GLY A 164 19.27 3.32 6.73
N GLY A 165 19.02 2.97 8.00
CA GLY A 165 18.52 3.93 9.01
C GLY A 165 17.02 4.15 8.98
N SER A 166 16.28 3.42 8.16
CA SER A 166 14.81 3.43 8.19
C SER A 166 14.27 2.67 9.40
N VAL A 167 13.05 3.01 9.84
CA VAL A 167 12.36 2.32 10.94
C VAL A 167 11.01 1.81 10.45
N GLU A 168 10.75 0.52 10.62
CA GLU A 168 9.42 -0.06 10.41
C GLU A 168 8.61 0.07 11.70
N ILE A 169 7.39 0.56 11.59
CA ILE A 169 6.42 0.64 12.68
C ILE A 169 5.13 -0.03 12.20
N VAL A 170 4.61 -0.94 13.01
CA VAL A 170 3.38 -1.68 12.72
C VAL A 170 2.29 -1.33 13.71
N TYR A 171 1.15 -0.96 13.18
CA TYR A 171 -0.07 -0.70 13.94
C TYR A 171 -1.19 -1.63 13.51
N ALA A 172 -1.96 -2.14 14.47
CA ALA A 172 -3.29 -2.68 14.20
C ALA A 172 -4.26 -1.51 14.01
N CYS A 173 -5.11 -1.63 13.00
CA CYS A 173 -6.21 -0.71 12.77
C CYS A 173 -7.41 -1.25 13.56
N ASN A 174 -7.87 -0.50 14.56
CA ASN A 174 -9.06 -0.87 15.31
C ASN A 174 -10.27 -0.71 14.38
N GLY A 175 -10.78 -1.84 13.88
CA GLY A 175 -12.08 -1.87 13.20
C GLY A 175 -13.17 -1.42 14.18
N ARG A 176 -14.13 -0.65 13.67
CA ARG A 176 -15.38 -0.40 14.38
C ARG A 176 -16.24 -1.64 14.39
#